data_6cf71f5db6335ba0de221ea0466413fe
#
_entry.id   6cf71f5db6335ba0de221ea0466413fe
#
_cell.length_a   1.000
_cell.length_b   1.000
_cell.length_c   1.000
_cell.angle_alpha   90.00
_cell.angle_beta   90.00
_cell.angle_gamma   90.00
#
_symmetry.space_group_name_H-M   'P 1'
#
loop_
_entity.id
_entity.type
_entity.pdbx_description
1 polymer ?
#
loop_
_entity_poly.entity_id
_entity_poly.type
_entity_poly.pdbx_seq_one_letter_code
_entity_poly.pdbx_strand_id
1 'polypeptide(L)'
;MTDDETLRRILTSVRVIALVGWSPKPDRPSHGVAAFLAGRGYRVIPVNPGQAGQAALGETVRASLAEVRQKDGPIDMVEIFRRSEEAGAV
;
A
#
# COMPACT_ATOMS: atom_id res chain seq x y z
N MET A 1 -23.45 -3.25 -1.42
CA MET A 1 -22.75 -2.39 -0.47
C MET A 1 -22.26 -3.19 0.72
N THR A 2 -21.02 -2.99 1.09
CA THR A 2 -20.46 -3.66 2.26
C THR A 2 -20.90 -2.91 3.51
N ASP A 3 -21.47 -3.60 4.48
CA ASP A 3 -21.84 -2.96 5.72
C ASP A 3 -20.63 -2.82 6.65
N ASP A 4 -20.77 -2.01 7.70
CA ASP A 4 -19.67 -1.70 8.59
C ASP A 4 -19.14 -2.94 9.29
N GLU A 5 -20.00 -3.87 9.62
CA GLU A 5 -19.60 -5.08 10.31
C GLU A 5 -18.74 -5.97 9.44
N THR A 6 -19.15 -6.13 8.17
CA THR A 6 -18.39 -6.92 7.21
C THR A 6 -17.03 -6.27 6.95
N LEU A 7 -17.01 -4.95 6.80
CA LEU A 7 -15.78 -4.21 6.59
C LEU A 7 -14.82 -4.37 7.77
N ARG A 8 -15.32 -4.26 8.99
CA ARG A 8 -14.50 -4.46 10.17
C ARG A 8 -13.90 -5.85 10.24
N ARG A 9 -14.69 -6.85 9.86
CA ARG A 9 -14.22 -8.24 9.87
C ARG A 9 -13.09 -8.43 8.88
N ILE A 10 -13.21 -7.85 7.68
CA ILE A 10 -12.17 -7.90 6.68
C ILE A 10 -10.91 -7.21 7.18
N LEU A 11 -11.04 -6.01 7.70
CA LEU A 11 -9.89 -5.23 8.16
C LEU A 11 -9.22 -5.87 9.38
N THR A 12 -10.00 -6.54 10.22
CA THR A 12 -9.45 -7.23 11.39
C THR A 12 -8.59 -8.41 10.99
N SER A 13 -8.93 -9.11 9.92
CA SER A 13 -8.18 -10.27 9.46
C SER A 13 -6.97 -9.89 8.60
N VAL A 14 -6.96 -8.68 8.03
CA VAL A 14 -5.85 -8.20 7.20
C VAL A 14 -4.73 -7.69 8.08
N ARG A 15 -3.50 -8.14 7.82
CA ARG A 15 -2.32 -7.71 8.56
C ARG A 15 -1.31 -7.01 7.68
N VAL A 16 -1.08 -7.54 6.49
CA VAL A 16 -0.06 -7.04 5.57
C VAL A 16 -0.73 -6.50 4.32
N ILE A 17 -0.50 -5.23 4.06
CA ILE A 17 -1.06 -4.54 2.89
C ILE A 17 0.07 -4.09 1.99
N ALA A 18 0.05 -4.53 0.72
CA ALA A 18 0.98 -4.03 -0.28
C ALA A 18 0.29 -2.88 -1.00
N LEU A 19 0.89 -1.70 -0.97
CA LEU A 19 0.31 -0.51 -1.56
C LEU A 19 1.09 -0.14 -2.81
N VAL A 20 0.55 -0.54 -3.97
CA VAL A 20 1.18 -0.33 -5.27
C VAL A 20 0.93 1.09 -5.76
N GLY A 21 1.96 1.73 -6.25
CA GLY A 21 1.86 3.11 -6.71
C GLY A 21 2.03 4.12 -5.59
N TRP A 22 2.65 3.70 -4.49
CA TRP A 22 2.95 4.59 -3.39
C TRP A 22 3.85 5.74 -3.86
N SER A 23 3.60 6.95 -3.34
CA SER A 23 4.38 8.13 -3.67
C SER A 23 4.98 8.73 -2.40
N PRO A 24 6.24 9.19 -2.45
CA PRO A 24 6.84 9.88 -1.32
C PRO A 24 6.32 11.32 -1.14
N LYS A 25 5.56 11.82 -2.10
CA LYS A 25 5.01 13.16 -2.03
C LYS A 25 3.79 13.23 -1.12
N PRO A 26 3.80 14.08 -0.09
CA PRO A 26 2.69 14.12 0.88
C PRO A 26 1.34 14.51 0.29
N ASP A 27 1.32 15.22 -0.83
CA ASP A 27 0.08 15.63 -1.47
C ASP A 27 -0.59 14.54 -2.30
N ARG A 28 0.06 13.40 -2.46
CA ARG A 28 -0.53 12.28 -3.22
C ARG A 28 -1.44 11.44 -2.33
N PRO A 29 -2.59 10.98 -2.87
CA PRO A 29 -3.52 10.17 -2.09
C PRO A 29 -2.89 8.90 -1.51
N SER A 30 -2.01 8.25 -2.28
CA SER A 30 -1.37 7.03 -1.81
C SER A 30 -0.53 7.25 -0.56
N HIS A 31 0.10 8.42 -0.45
CA HIS A 31 0.90 8.74 0.73
C HIS A 31 0.02 8.85 1.98
N GLY A 32 -1.09 9.57 1.86
CA GLY A 32 -1.99 9.76 2.99
C GLY A 32 -2.68 8.47 3.41
N VAL A 33 -3.12 7.66 2.44
CA VAL A 33 -3.76 6.38 2.74
C VAL A 33 -2.77 5.44 3.42
N ALA A 34 -1.53 5.38 2.93
CA ALA A 34 -0.50 4.54 3.52
C ALA A 34 -0.24 4.93 4.97
N ALA A 35 -0.10 6.23 5.23
CA ALA A 35 0.14 6.73 6.58
C ALA A 35 -1.05 6.41 7.50
N PHE A 36 -2.26 6.57 7.00
CA PHE A 36 -3.46 6.28 7.77
C PHE A 36 -3.51 4.80 8.18
N LEU A 37 -3.31 3.92 7.21
CA LEU A 37 -3.35 2.47 7.48
C LEU A 37 -2.24 2.04 8.44
N ALA A 38 -1.04 2.56 8.25
CA ALA A 38 0.06 2.26 9.14
C ALA A 38 -0.24 2.72 10.57
N GLY A 39 -0.87 3.88 10.70
CA GLY A 39 -1.28 4.40 12.00
C GLY A 39 -2.36 3.57 12.67
N ARG A 40 -3.07 2.77 11.89
CA ARG A 40 -4.11 1.87 12.44
C ARG A 40 -3.56 0.50 12.82
N GLY A 41 -2.28 0.28 12.66
CA GLY A 41 -1.65 -0.96 13.07
C GLY A 41 -1.42 -1.98 11.97
N TYR A 42 -1.74 -1.63 10.73
CA TYR A 42 -1.45 -2.51 9.59
C TYR A 42 0.01 -2.37 9.17
N ARG A 43 0.57 -3.46 8.70
CA ARG A 43 1.89 -3.42 8.08
C ARG A 43 1.70 -3.04 6.63
N VAL A 44 2.03 -1.81 6.28
CA VAL A 44 1.85 -1.30 4.92
C VAL A 44 3.21 -1.29 4.22
N ILE A 45 3.31 -2.07 3.16
CA ILE A 45 4.55 -2.19 2.39
C ILE A 45 4.38 -1.38 1.11
N PRO A 46 5.09 -0.25 0.99
CA PRO A 46 4.99 0.57 -0.20
C PRO A 46 5.68 -0.10 -1.39
N VAL A 47 5.04 -0.04 -2.55
CA VAL A 47 5.58 -0.61 -3.79
C VAL A 47 5.64 0.47 -4.84
N ASN A 48 6.85 0.76 -5.31
CA ASN A 48 7.07 1.73 -6.38
C ASN A 48 8.46 1.49 -6.97
N PRO A 49 8.54 1.06 -8.24
CA PRO A 49 9.84 0.77 -8.85
C PRO A 49 10.82 1.94 -8.81
N GLY A 50 10.31 3.17 -8.95
CA GLY A 50 11.15 4.35 -8.95
C GLY A 50 11.69 4.74 -7.58
N GLN A 51 11.13 4.17 -6.51
CA GLN A 51 11.52 4.50 -5.14
C GLN A 51 12.05 3.28 -4.39
N ALA A 52 12.25 2.18 -5.09
CA ALA A 52 12.68 0.93 -4.45
C ALA A 52 13.99 1.11 -3.68
N GLY A 53 14.04 0.53 -2.49
CA GLY A 53 15.21 0.60 -1.63
C GLY A 53 15.15 1.73 -0.61
N GLN A 54 14.22 2.68 -0.76
CA GLN A 54 14.09 3.77 0.20
C GLN A 54 13.31 3.31 1.43
N ALA A 55 13.51 4.00 2.54
CA ALA A 55 12.77 3.71 3.75
C ALA A 55 11.49 4.54 3.80
N ALA A 56 10.39 3.91 4.17
CA ALA A 56 9.11 4.62 4.33
C ALA A 56 8.20 3.79 5.23
N LEU A 57 7.48 4.46 6.13
CA LEU A 57 6.49 3.80 7.00
C LEU A 57 7.10 2.66 7.84
N GLY A 58 8.39 2.76 8.15
CA GLY A 58 9.07 1.71 8.88
C GLY A 58 9.39 0.48 8.02
N GLU A 59 9.18 0.57 6.71
CA GLU A 59 9.43 -0.51 5.77
C GLU A 59 10.37 -0.04 4.67
N THR A 60 10.82 -1.00 3.86
CA THR A 60 11.61 -0.69 2.66
C THR A 60 10.69 -0.70 1.46
N VAL A 61 10.76 0.35 0.64
CA VAL A 61 9.95 0.40 -0.59
C VAL A 61 10.41 -0.71 -1.53
N ARG A 62 9.46 -1.50 -2.02
CA ARG A 62 9.75 -2.61 -2.92
C ARG A 62 9.47 -2.22 -4.37
N ALA A 63 10.15 -2.88 -5.28
CA ALA A 63 10.00 -2.60 -6.71
C ALA A 63 8.75 -3.25 -7.29
N SER A 64 8.29 -4.35 -6.72
CA SER A 64 7.16 -5.10 -7.26
C SER A 64 6.49 -5.95 -6.19
N LEU A 65 5.29 -6.46 -6.50
CA LEU A 65 4.61 -7.38 -5.60
C LEU A 65 5.38 -8.67 -5.43
N ALA A 66 6.06 -9.13 -6.47
CA ALA A 66 6.88 -10.33 -6.38
C ALA A 66 7.98 -10.15 -5.33
N GLU A 67 8.60 -8.97 -5.31
CA GLU A 67 9.63 -8.69 -4.32
C GLU A 67 9.05 -8.67 -2.90
N VAL A 68 7.84 -8.13 -2.73
CA VAL A 68 7.19 -8.15 -1.42
C VAL A 68 7.03 -9.58 -0.94
N ARG A 69 6.53 -10.45 -1.80
CA ARG A 69 6.33 -11.85 -1.42
C ARG A 69 7.62 -12.55 -1.07
N GLN A 70 8.68 -12.25 -1.80
CA GLN A 70 10.00 -12.87 -1.54
C GLN A 70 10.61 -12.40 -0.23
N LYS A 71 10.53 -11.12 0.05
CA LYS A 71 11.24 -10.51 1.17
C LYS A 71 10.40 -10.32 2.42
N ASP A 72 9.11 -10.05 2.23
CA ASP A 72 8.22 -9.72 3.34
C ASP A 72 7.18 -10.81 3.62
N GLY A 73 7.04 -11.77 2.72
CA GLY A 73 6.15 -12.90 2.91
C GLY A 73 4.76 -12.67 2.32
N PRO A 74 3.77 -13.43 2.80
CA PRO A 74 2.41 -13.37 2.25
C PRO A 74 1.79 -11.98 2.37
N ILE A 75 1.04 -11.60 1.35
CA ILE A 75 0.29 -10.35 1.30
C ILE A 75 -1.17 -10.67 1.52
N ASP A 76 -1.80 -9.96 2.48
CA ASP A 76 -3.23 -10.16 2.76
C ASP A 76 -4.11 -9.30 1.87
N MET A 77 -3.62 -8.12 1.48
CA MET A 77 -4.41 -7.18 0.70
C MET A 77 -3.51 -6.35 -0.19
N VAL A 78 -3.98 -6.02 -1.39
CA VAL A 78 -3.26 -5.17 -2.33
C VAL A 78 -4.12 -3.95 -2.62
N GLU A 79 -3.56 -2.76 -2.39
CA GLU A 79 -4.17 -1.50 -2.78
C GLU A 79 -3.38 -0.95 -3.97
N ILE A 80 -4.09 -0.54 -5.01
CA ILE A 80 -3.45 -0.04 -6.23
C ILE A 80 -3.85 1.41 -6.48
N PHE A 81 -2.85 2.27 -6.59
CA PHE A 81 -3.05 3.68 -6.93
C PHE A 81 -2.45 3.95 -8.29
N ARG A 82 -3.15 4.75 -9.09
CA ARG A 82 -2.65 5.19 -10.39
C ARG A 82 -2.49 6.68 -10.38
N ARG A 83 -1.51 7.17 -11.12
CA ARG A 83 -1.31 8.59 -11.29
C ARG A 83 -2.42 9.17 -12.15
N SER A 84 -2.82 10.40 -11.81
CA SER A 84 -3.85 11.08 -12.58
C SER A 84 -3.48 11.24 -14.03
N GLU A 85 -2.24 11.60 -14.30
CA GLU A 85 -1.78 11.79 -15.67
C GLU A 85 -1.77 10.49 -16.46
N GLU A 86 -1.49 9.37 -15.81
CA GLU A 86 -1.57 8.07 -16.47
C GLU A 86 -3.02 7.71 -16.78
N ALA A 87 -3.89 7.96 -15.82
CA ALA A 87 -5.31 7.71 -16.03
C ALA A 87 -5.87 8.59 -17.14
N GLY A 88 -5.41 9.82 -17.22
CA GLY A 88 -5.84 10.73 -18.26
C GLY A 88 -5.29 10.40 -19.63
N ALA A 89 -4.15 9.72 -19.69
CA ALA A 89 -3.54 9.34 -20.94
C ALA A 89 -4.16 8.08 -21.57
N VAL A 90 -4.89 7.35 -20.79
CA VAL A 90 -5.50 6.08 -21.24
C VAL A 90 -6.81 6.27 -22.02
#